data_099fc1929fef41858cba4ffdd8e62295
#
_entry.id   099fc1929fef41858cba4ffdd8e62295
#
_cell.length_a   1.000
_cell.length_b   1.000
_cell.length_c   1.000
_cell.angle_alpha   90.00
_cell.angle_beta   90.00
_cell.angle_gamma   90.00
#
_symmetry.space_group_name_H-M   'P 1'
#
loop_
_entity.id
_entity.type
_entity.pdbx_description
1 polymer ?
#
loop_
_entity_poly.entity_id
_entity_poly.type
_entity_poly.pdbx_seq_one_letter_code
_entity_poly.pdbx_strand_id
1 'polypeptide(L)'
;MGEAVLQQLGIPFGHKITEQRMPALYKLLMRAKETFGSYGCNQAKEYYARTRPFVYYGESSLTPWDENWLKTNYSYPSGHSAIFYGLACILSSLKPERQEEIYSRADEGAYSRVIAGCHWMSDTRAARVVAMMVFARLQADSDYQEDFLLAKKELARIETPDVIYVVD
;
A
#
# COMPACT_ATOMS: atom_id res chain seq x y z
N MET A 1 1.99 -9.28 5.91
CA MET A 1 2.37 -8.11 5.09
C MET A 1 1.27 -7.03 5.06
N GLY A 2 0.04 -7.33 4.61
CA GLY A 2 -1.00 -6.30 4.43
C GLY A 2 -1.32 -5.48 5.67
N GLU A 3 -1.56 -6.13 6.81
CA GLU A 3 -1.88 -5.44 8.07
C GLU A 3 -0.77 -4.51 8.55
N ALA A 4 0.50 -4.89 8.39
CA ALA A 4 1.62 -4.04 8.78
C ALA A 4 1.67 -2.73 7.97
N VAL A 5 1.35 -2.78 6.67
CA VAL A 5 1.26 -1.58 5.83
C VAL A 5 0.08 -0.71 6.25
N LEU A 6 -1.09 -1.31 6.53
CA LEU A 6 -2.25 -0.57 7.02
C LEU A 6 -1.99 0.11 8.36
N GLN A 7 -1.29 -0.54 9.29
CA GLN A 7 -0.90 0.07 10.56
C GLN A 7 0.02 1.29 10.33
N GLN A 8 0.98 1.18 9.42
CA GLN A 8 1.92 2.25 9.12
C GLN A 8 1.26 3.45 8.44
N LEU A 9 0.39 3.22 7.46
CA LEU A 9 -0.33 4.28 6.76
C LEU A 9 -1.51 4.84 7.58
N GLY A 10 -2.04 4.07 8.52
CA GLY A 10 -3.08 4.51 9.43
C GLY A 10 -2.66 5.66 10.34
N ILE A 11 -1.36 5.74 10.69
CA ILE A 11 -0.81 6.83 11.54
C ILE A 11 -1.02 8.19 10.87
N PRO A 12 -0.47 8.47 9.67
CA PRO A 12 -0.70 9.75 9.01
C PRO A 12 -2.15 9.94 8.55
N PHE A 13 -2.89 8.87 8.27
CA PHE A 13 -4.31 8.94 7.95
C PHE A 13 -5.16 9.37 9.17
N GLY A 14 -4.63 9.23 10.39
CA GLY A 14 -5.28 9.64 11.63
C GLY A 14 -6.23 8.59 12.22
N HIS A 15 -6.25 7.36 11.70
CA HIS A 15 -7.11 6.27 12.18
C HIS A 15 -6.36 4.94 12.27
N LYS A 16 -6.67 4.15 13.29
CA LYS A 16 -6.26 2.75 13.34
C LYS A 16 -7.18 1.94 12.43
N ILE A 17 -6.69 1.58 11.25
CA ILE A 17 -7.44 0.85 10.23
C ILE A 17 -7.44 -0.64 10.58
N THR A 18 -8.57 -1.15 11.03
CA THR A 18 -8.79 -2.59 11.31
C THR A 18 -10.17 -3.00 10.81
N GLU A 19 -10.35 -4.29 10.58
CA GLU A 19 -11.64 -4.84 10.15
C GLU A 19 -12.77 -4.52 11.13
N GLN A 20 -12.49 -4.52 12.44
CA GLN A 20 -13.49 -4.26 13.48
C GLN A 20 -13.90 -2.79 13.57
N ARG A 21 -12.97 -1.85 13.29
CA ARG A 21 -13.22 -0.41 13.44
C ARG A 21 -13.71 0.25 12.17
N MET A 22 -13.21 -0.21 11.01
CA MET A 22 -13.44 0.40 9.70
C MET A 22 -13.59 -0.71 8.64
N PRO A 23 -14.62 -1.56 8.75
CA PRO A 23 -14.78 -2.75 7.90
C PRO A 23 -14.83 -2.43 6.41
N ALA A 24 -15.50 -1.34 5.99
CA ALA A 24 -15.59 -0.96 4.59
C ALA A 24 -14.24 -0.49 4.05
N LEU A 25 -13.54 0.37 4.79
CA LEU A 25 -12.19 0.83 4.40
C LEU A 25 -11.18 -0.33 4.42
N TYR A 26 -11.21 -1.18 5.45
CA TYR A 26 -10.34 -2.35 5.54
C TYR A 26 -10.52 -3.27 4.34
N LYS A 27 -11.77 -3.61 3.98
CA LYS A 27 -12.10 -4.44 2.82
C LYS A 27 -11.55 -3.83 1.52
N LEU A 28 -11.81 -2.54 1.27
CA LEU A 28 -11.30 -1.83 0.10
C LEU A 28 -9.79 -1.94 -0.01
N LEU A 29 -9.06 -1.62 1.07
CA LEU A 29 -7.60 -1.60 1.06
C LEU A 29 -7.00 -3.00 0.94
N MET A 30 -7.58 -4.01 1.56
CA MET A 30 -7.10 -5.39 1.46
C MET A 30 -7.31 -5.99 0.06
N ARG A 31 -8.42 -5.66 -0.63
CA ARG A 31 -8.61 -6.02 -2.05
C ARG A 31 -7.63 -5.29 -2.96
N ALA A 32 -7.51 -3.97 -2.78
CA ALA A 32 -6.61 -3.14 -3.59
C ALA A 32 -5.13 -3.54 -3.41
N LYS A 33 -4.71 -3.97 -2.23
CA LYS A 33 -3.36 -4.45 -1.93
C LYS A 33 -2.91 -5.55 -2.91
N GLU A 34 -3.75 -6.54 -3.17
CA GLU A 34 -3.41 -7.62 -4.11
C GLU A 34 -3.27 -7.09 -5.55
N THR A 35 -4.13 -6.15 -5.92
CA THR A 35 -4.08 -5.52 -7.24
C THR A 35 -2.77 -4.76 -7.44
N PHE A 36 -2.34 -3.95 -6.47
CA PHE A 36 -1.09 -3.21 -6.57
C PHE A 36 0.16 -4.10 -6.50
N GLY A 37 0.16 -5.06 -5.57
CA GLY A 37 1.34 -5.88 -5.29
C GLY A 37 1.57 -7.00 -6.29
N SER A 38 0.60 -7.87 -6.44
CA SER A 38 0.72 -9.08 -7.25
C SER A 38 0.36 -8.81 -8.72
N TYR A 39 -0.87 -8.40 -8.99
CA TYR A 39 -1.33 -8.23 -10.36
C TYR A 39 -0.60 -7.10 -11.09
N GLY A 40 -0.28 -6.00 -10.41
CA GLY A 40 0.44 -4.88 -11.00
C GLY A 40 1.92 -5.15 -11.28
N CYS A 41 2.55 -6.12 -10.59
CA CYS A 41 4.00 -6.30 -10.63
C CYS A 41 4.47 -7.62 -11.28
N ASN A 42 3.69 -8.70 -11.22
CA ASN A 42 4.21 -10.04 -11.52
C ASN A 42 4.69 -10.20 -12.96
N GLN A 43 3.94 -9.71 -13.97
CA GLN A 43 4.39 -9.83 -15.36
C GLN A 43 5.73 -9.13 -15.61
N ALA A 44 5.90 -7.94 -15.06
CA ALA A 44 7.16 -7.20 -15.18
C ALA A 44 8.30 -7.91 -14.42
N LYS A 45 8.02 -8.52 -13.28
CA LYS A 45 9.01 -9.33 -12.55
C LYS A 45 9.55 -10.47 -13.39
N GLU A 46 8.66 -11.24 -14.00
CA GLU A 46 9.03 -12.36 -14.87
C GLU A 46 9.78 -11.89 -16.12
N TYR A 47 9.34 -10.80 -16.74
CA TYR A 47 9.97 -10.24 -17.94
C TYR A 47 11.38 -9.74 -17.70
N TYR A 48 11.62 -8.96 -16.62
CA TYR A 48 12.92 -8.38 -16.32
C TYR A 48 13.85 -9.32 -15.57
N ALA A 49 13.32 -10.31 -14.87
CA ALA A 49 14.05 -11.32 -14.10
C ALA A 49 15.21 -10.74 -13.27
N ARG A 50 15.02 -9.55 -12.68
CA ARG A 50 16.09 -8.81 -12.04
C ARG A 50 16.49 -9.42 -10.71
N THR A 51 17.79 -9.68 -10.53
CA THR A 51 18.36 -10.17 -9.27
C THR A 51 18.26 -9.10 -8.18
N ARG A 52 17.94 -9.52 -6.95
CA ARG A 52 17.89 -8.65 -5.78
C ARG A 52 19.27 -8.26 -5.28
N PRO A 53 19.44 -7.07 -4.62
CA PRO A 53 20.73 -6.62 -4.12
C PRO A 53 21.44 -7.64 -3.22
N PHE A 54 20.75 -8.18 -2.22
CA PHE A 54 21.33 -9.14 -1.28
C PHE A 54 21.82 -10.43 -1.96
N VAL A 55 21.14 -10.88 -3.03
CA VAL A 55 21.57 -12.03 -3.83
C VAL A 55 22.78 -11.64 -4.71
N TYR A 56 22.73 -10.46 -5.32
CA TYR A 56 23.78 -9.96 -6.21
C TYR A 56 25.12 -9.79 -5.49
N TYR A 57 25.10 -9.27 -4.25
CA TYR A 57 26.29 -9.06 -3.45
C TYR A 57 26.70 -10.28 -2.62
N GLY A 58 25.87 -11.30 -2.53
CA GLY A 58 26.11 -12.50 -1.70
C GLY A 58 26.06 -12.20 -0.19
N GLU A 59 25.33 -11.15 0.21
CA GLU A 59 25.19 -10.73 1.59
C GLU A 59 23.77 -10.99 2.11
N SER A 60 23.59 -11.02 3.44
CA SER A 60 22.25 -11.16 4.01
C SER A 60 21.49 -9.84 4.00
N SER A 61 20.19 -9.92 3.73
CA SER A 61 19.28 -8.78 3.87
C SER A 61 18.97 -8.50 5.34
N LEU A 62 18.35 -7.33 5.65
CA LEU A 62 17.82 -7.07 7.00
C LEU A 62 16.53 -7.84 7.32
N THR A 63 16.04 -8.67 6.38
CA THR A 63 14.88 -9.55 6.57
C THR A 63 15.23 -11.00 6.23
N PRO A 64 16.19 -11.65 6.97
CA PRO A 64 16.71 -12.96 6.62
C PRO A 64 15.63 -14.05 6.60
N TRP A 65 14.56 -13.91 7.37
CA TRP A 65 13.42 -14.83 7.39
C TRP A 65 12.63 -14.87 6.08
N ASP A 66 12.71 -13.83 5.24
CA ASP A 66 12.03 -13.75 3.95
C ASP A 66 12.91 -14.18 2.77
N GLU A 67 14.22 -14.34 2.96
CA GLU A 67 15.21 -14.51 1.88
C GLU A 67 14.94 -15.72 1.00
N ASN A 68 14.53 -16.85 1.57
CA ASN A 68 14.24 -18.06 0.80
C ASN A 68 13.15 -17.83 -0.25
N TRP A 69 12.10 -17.10 0.12
CA TRP A 69 11.05 -16.71 -0.81
C TRP A 69 11.54 -15.59 -1.76
N LEU A 70 12.26 -14.61 -1.24
CA LEU A 70 12.77 -13.49 -2.03
C LEU A 70 13.77 -13.92 -3.11
N LYS A 71 14.55 -14.98 -2.89
CA LYS A 71 15.47 -15.55 -3.89
C LYS A 71 14.75 -16.12 -5.11
N THR A 72 13.52 -16.59 -4.94
CA THR A 72 12.69 -17.15 -6.01
C THR A 72 11.72 -16.13 -6.64
N ASN A 73 11.69 -14.89 -6.13
CA ASN A 73 10.83 -13.82 -6.59
C ASN A 73 11.66 -12.61 -7.03
N TYR A 74 11.60 -12.25 -8.31
CA TYR A 74 12.41 -11.19 -8.90
C TYR A 74 12.20 -9.80 -8.28
N SER A 75 13.23 -8.94 -8.44
CA SER A 75 13.33 -7.66 -7.75
C SER A 75 12.43 -6.57 -8.35
N TYR A 76 12.35 -6.47 -9.68
CA TYR A 76 11.78 -5.31 -10.39
C TYR A 76 10.41 -5.62 -11.00
N PRO A 77 9.40 -4.74 -10.76
CA PRO A 77 9.36 -3.66 -9.79
C PRO A 77 9.08 -4.17 -8.36
N SER A 78 9.23 -3.29 -7.36
CA SER A 78 8.98 -3.64 -5.96
C SER A 78 7.50 -3.76 -5.63
N GLY A 79 7.00 -4.97 -5.36
CA GLY A 79 5.60 -5.18 -4.97
C GLY A 79 5.22 -4.51 -3.65
N HIS A 80 6.13 -4.52 -2.65
CA HIS A 80 5.90 -3.80 -1.39
C HIS A 80 5.74 -2.29 -1.60
N SER A 81 6.61 -1.69 -2.40
CA SER A 81 6.54 -0.27 -2.69
C SER A 81 5.28 0.08 -3.48
N ALA A 82 4.87 -0.78 -4.43
CA ALA A 82 3.62 -0.60 -5.17
C ALA A 82 2.40 -0.62 -4.24
N ILE A 83 2.40 -1.50 -3.23
CA ILE A 83 1.35 -1.53 -2.21
C ILE A 83 1.34 -0.22 -1.40
N PHE A 84 2.48 0.23 -0.89
CA PHE A 84 2.55 1.49 -0.12
C PHE A 84 2.00 2.66 -0.93
N TYR A 85 2.49 2.87 -2.15
CA TYR A 85 2.04 3.99 -3.00
C TYR A 85 0.58 3.85 -3.45
N GLY A 86 0.14 2.64 -3.78
CA GLY A 86 -1.23 2.40 -4.20
C GLY A 86 -2.24 2.65 -3.09
N LEU A 87 -1.97 2.16 -1.88
CA LEU A 87 -2.81 2.43 -0.72
C LEU A 87 -2.75 3.91 -0.30
N ALA A 88 -1.60 4.56 -0.45
CA ALA A 88 -1.48 6.00 -0.23
C ALA A 88 -2.35 6.81 -1.20
N CYS A 89 -2.43 6.42 -2.48
CA CYS A 89 -3.36 7.05 -3.45
C CYS A 89 -4.82 6.96 -2.98
N ILE A 90 -5.26 5.79 -2.50
CA ILE A 90 -6.63 5.59 -2.01
C ILE A 90 -6.88 6.44 -0.76
N LEU A 91 -6.00 6.36 0.23
CA LEU A 91 -6.14 7.09 1.50
C LEU A 91 -6.12 8.61 1.30
N SER A 92 -5.23 9.12 0.44
CA SER A 92 -5.16 10.54 0.09
C SER A 92 -6.42 11.01 -0.66
N SER A 93 -7.07 10.14 -1.42
CA SER A 93 -8.34 10.46 -2.07
C SER A 93 -9.51 10.54 -1.08
N LEU A 94 -9.42 9.84 0.05
CA LEU A 94 -10.41 9.90 1.14
C LEU A 94 -10.15 11.08 2.08
N LYS A 95 -8.88 11.44 2.32
CA LYS A 95 -8.44 12.56 3.18
C LYS A 95 -7.38 13.42 2.46
N PRO A 96 -7.79 14.29 1.52
CA PRO A 96 -6.85 15.12 0.75
C PRO A 96 -6.00 16.04 1.63
N GLU A 97 -6.54 16.48 2.77
CA GLU A 97 -5.84 17.35 3.74
C GLU A 97 -4.68 16.65 4.46
N ARG A 98 -4.61 15.31 4.38
CA ARG A 98 -3.52 14.51 4.97
C ARG A 98 -2.59 13.92 3.90
N GLN A 99 -2.70 14.40 2.67
CA GLN A 99 -1.99 13.82 1.52
C GLN A 99 -0.47 13.84 1.71
N GLU A 100 0.09 14.94 2.19
CA GLU A 100 1.53 15.09 2.34
C GLU A 100 2.11 14.06 3.31
N GLU A 101 1.51 13.90 4.49
CA GLU A 101 1.97 12.96 5.51
C GLU A 101 1.78 11.50 5.08
N ILE A 102 0.69 11.20 4.35
CA ILE A 102 0.42 9.86 3.84
C ILE A 102 1.47 9.47 2.80
N TYR A 103 1.80 10.36 1.85
CA TYR A 103 2.83 10.07 0.85
C TYR A 103 4.24 10.06 1.43
N SER A 104 4.55 10.92 2.40
CA SER A 104 5.81 10.87 3.13
C SER A 104 6.01 9.48 3.77
N ARG A 105 4.97 8.95 4.40
CA ARG A 105 5.02 7.60 4.99
C ARG A 105 5.17 6.50 3.95
N ALA A 106 4.54 6.65 2.78
CA ALA A 106 4.69 5.69 1.69
C ALA A 106 6.12 5.70 1.11
N ASP A 107 6.73 6.88 0.99
CA ASP A 107 8.15 7.02 0.59
C ASP A 107 9.09 6.34 1.59
N GLU A 108 8.89 6.52 2.89
CA GLU A 108 9.65 5.82 3.93
C GLU A 108 9.48 4.29 3.84
N GLY A 109 8.24 3.81 3.68
CA GLY A 109 7.94 2.39 3.52
C GLY A 109 8.58 1.79 2.27
N ALA A 110 8.58 2.51 1.16
CA ALA A 110 9.25 2.10 -0.07
C ALA A 110 10.79 2.11 0.11
N TYR A 111 11.36 3.16 0.71
CA TYR A 111 12.79 3.29 0.93
C TYR A 111 13.33 2.25 1.93
N SER A 112 12.54 1.85 2.90
CA SER A 112 12.91 0.78 3.84
C SER A 112 13.31 -0.53 3.11
N ARG A 113 12.76 -0.79 1.93
CA ARG A 113 13.09 -1.98 1.13
C ARG A 113 14.47 -1.89 0.48
N VAL A 114 14.96 -0.67 0.24
CA VAL A 114 16.32 -0.41 -0.24
C VAL A 114 17.31 -0.60 0.91
N ILE A 115 17.02 0.02 2.06
CA ILE A 115 17.84 -0.14 3.29
C ILE A 115 17.96 -1.61 3.66
N ALA A 116 16.87 -2.38 3.57
CA ALA A 116 16.85 -3.81 3.88
C ALA A 116 17.65 -4.66 2.87
N GLY A 117 18.18 -4.11 1.78
CA GLY A 117 18.89 -4.87 0.76
C GLY A 117 17.99 -5.73 -0.13
N CYS A 118 16.67 -5.61 -0.01
CA CYS A 118 15.70 -6.42 -0.75
C CYS A 118 15.45 -5.91 -2.17
N HIS A 119 15.56 -4.59 -2.39
CA HIS A 119 15.25 -3.92 -3.65
C HIS A 119 16.27 -2.84 -4.00
N TRP A 120 16.47 -2.63 -5.29
CA TRP A 120 17.17 -1.49 -5.83
C TRP A 120 16.32 -0.22 -5.75
N MET A 121 16.94 0.96 -5.67
CA MET A 121 16.20 2.23 -5.70
C MET A 121 15.29 2.35 -6.95
N SER A 122 15.76 1.88 -8.10
CA SER A 122 14.98 1.89 -9.33
C SER A 122 13.74 0.99 -9.28
N ASP A 123 13.75 -0.10 -8.47
CA ASP A 123 12.57 -0.97 -8.28
C ASP A 123 11.45 -0.23 -7.53
N THR A 124 11.82 0.60 -6.55
CA THR A 124 10.86 1.39 -5.77
C THR A 124 10.29 2.54 -6.58
N ARG A 125 11.12 3.20 -7.40
CA ARG A 125 10.67 4.25 -8.32
C ARG A 125 9.72 3.72 -9.38
N ALA A 126 10.03 2.57 -9.98
CA ALA A 126 9.14 1.91 -10.94
C ALA A 126 7.82 1.49 -10.28
N ALA A 127 7.87 0.99 -9.06
CA ALA A 127 6.68 0.63 -8.29
C ALA A 127 5.72 1.80 -8.05
N ARG A 128 6.26 3.02 -7.86
CA ARG A 128 5.44 4.24 -7.75
C ARG A 128 4.66 4.49 -9.04
N VAL A 129 5.30 4.33 -10.20
CA VAL A 129 4.64 4.48 -11.50
C VAL A 129 3.56 3.41 -11.69
N VAL A 130 3.89 2.14 -11.38
CA VAL A 130 2.92 1.02 -11.44
C VAL A 130 1.70 1.32 -10.56
N ALA A 131 1.92 1.78 -9.33
CA ALA A 131 0.83 2.13 -8.41
C ALA A 131 -0.10 3.20 -8.98
N MET A 132 0.46 4.27 -9.58
CA MET A 132 -0.33 5.33 -10.20
C MET A 132 -1.13 4.83 -11.41
N MET A 133 -0.55 3.98 -12.26
CA MET A 133 -1.24 3.39 -13.41
C MET A 133 -2.38 2.46 -12.98
N VAL A 134 -2.13 1.59 -11.98
CA VAL A 134 -3.15 0.70 -11.42
C VAL A 134 -4.26 1.53 -10.74
N PHE A 135 -3.91 2.55 -9.97
CA PHE A 135 -4.89 3.44 -9.35
C PHE A 135 -5.78 4.13 -10.39
N ALA A 136 -5.19 4.66 -11.47
CA ALA A 136 -5.95 5.26 -12.56
C ALA A 136 -6.92 4.24 -13.21
N ARG A 137 -6.50 2.98 -13.41
CA ARG A 137 -7.36 1.92 -13.94
C ARG A 137 -8.51 1.56 -12.98
N LEU A 138 -8.25 1.54 -11.67
CA LEU A 138 -9.28 1.28 -10.66
C LEU A 138 -10.40 2.31 -10.66
N GLN A 139 -10.11 3.57 -11.07
CA GLN A 139 -11.16 4.60 -11.17
C GLN A 139 -12.25 4.28 -12.21
N ALA A 140 -11.99 3.38 -13.14
CA ALA A 140 -12.96 2.89 -14.13
C ALA A 140 -13.60 1.55 -13.75
N ASP A 141 -13.33 1.03 -12.56
CA ASP A 141 -13.85 -0.25 -12.07
C ASP A 141 -15.05 -0.02 -11.14
N SER A 142 -16.22 -0.60 -11.49
CA SER A 142 -17.47 -0.38 -10.74
C SER A 142 -17.41 -0.92 -9.32
N ASP A 143 -16.81 -2.09 -9.10
CA ASP A 143 -16.70 -2.70 -7.79
C ASP A 143 -15.79 -1.88 -6.86
N TYR A 144 -14.69 -1.35 -7.42
CA TYR A 144 -13.81 -0.44 -6.69
C TYR A 144 -14.56 0.84 -6.30
N GLN A 145 -15.34 1.43 -7.21
CA GLN A 145 -16.08 2.65 -6.93
C GLN A 145 -17.15 2.44 -5.85
N GLU A 146 -17.82 1.29 -5.85
CA GLU A 146 -18.78 0.93 -4.80
C GLU A 146 -18.09 0.79 -3.45
N ASP A 147 -17.00 -0.01 -3.37
CA ASP A 147 -16.23 -0.18 -2.13
C ASP A 147 -15.65 1.16 -1.63
N PHE A 148 -15.18 2.04 -2.54
CA PHE A 148 -14.66 3.37 -2.20
C PHE A 148 -15.75 4.27 -1.61
N LEU A 149 -16.94 4.27 -2.19
CA LEU A 149 -18.09 5.04 -1.69
C LEU A 149 -18.52 4.57 -0.30
N LEU A 150 -18.53 3.26 -0.06
CA LEU A 150 -18.82 2.68 1.27
C LEU A 150 -17.79 3.10 2.30
N ALA A 151 -16.50 3.03 1.97
CA ALA A 151 -15.41 3.48 2.84
C ALA A 151 -15.51 4.99 3.16
N LYS A 152 -15.86 5.81 2.17
CA LYS A 152 -16.07 7.26 2.36
C LYS A 152 -17.24 7.57 3.30
N LYS A 153 -18.37 6.85 3.17
CA LYS A 153 -19.52 6.98 4.07
C LYS A 153 -19.18 6.54 5.50
N GLU A 154 -18.43 5.43 5.63
CA GLU A 154 -17.96 4.93 6.92
C GLU A 154 -17.07 5.96 7.63
N LEU A 155 -16.09 6.52 6.92
CA LEU A 155 -15.18 7.54 7.45
C LEU A 155 -15.95 8.77 7.92
N ALA A 156 -16.91 9.27 7.14
CA ALA A 156 -17.72 10.41 7.52
C ALA A 156 -18.51 10.19 8.82
N ARG A 157 -19.04 8.98 9.05
CA ARG A 157 -19.72 8.64 10.31
C ARG A 157 -18.79 8.59 11.52
N ILE A 158 -17.54 8.17 11.31
CA ILE A 158 -16.54 8.10 12.39
C ILE A 158 -16.07 9.49 12.78
N GLU A 159 -15.91 10.41 11.82
CA GLU A 159 -15.36 11.75 12.03
C GLU A 159 -16.43 12.78 12.45
N THR A 160 -17.68 12.54 12.14
CA THR A 160 -18.83 13.31 12.59
C THR A 160 -19.80 12.40 13.34
N PRO A 161 -19.45 11.94 14.56
CA PRO A 161 -20.40 11.17 15.36
C PRO A 161 -21.64 12.03 15.62
N ASP A 162 -22.83 11.43 15.49
CA ASP A 162 -24.08 12.08 15.81
C ASP A 162 -23.97 12.71 17.21
N VAL A 163 -24.16 14.02 17.28
CA VAL A 163 -24.22 14.71 18.56
C VAL A 163 -25.50 14.23 19.24
N ILE A 164 -25.36 13.28 20.16
CA ILE A 164 -26.49 12.86 21.02
C ILE A 164 -26.75 14.07 21.93
N TYR A 165 -27.74 14.87 21.61
CA TYR A 165 -28.30 15.85 22.54
C TYR A 165 -28.90 15.06 23.67
N VAL A 166 -28.22 14.96 24.81
CA VAL A 166 -28.84 14.59 26.05
C VAL A 166 -29.69 15.80 26.43
N VAL A 167 -30.98 15.69 26.21
CA VAL A 167 -31.96 16.66 26.72
C VAL A 167 -32.12 16.32 28.21
N ASP A 168 -31.57 17.20 29.08
CA ASP A 168 -31.83 17.16 30.54
C ASP A 168 -33.30 17.40 30.87
#